data_8824ebdcc5bd706794e191c9fb231846
#
_entry.id   8824ebdcc5bd706794e191c9fb231846
#
_cell.length_a   1.000
_cell.length_b   1.000
_cell.length_c   1.000
_cell.angle_alpha   90.00
_cell.angle_beta   90.00
_cell.angle_gamma   90.00
#
_symmetry.space_group_name_H-M   'P 1'
#
loop_
_entity.id
_entity.type
_entity.pdbx_description
1 polymer ?
#
loop_
_entity_poly.entity_id
_entity_poly.type
_entity_poly.pdbx_seq_one_letter_code
_entity_poly.pdbx_strand_id
1 'polypeptide(L)'
;CLTYSEAAANEMKARLVKDIGTVASAVCVNTYHSFCNEIIKQYPSEFELLEGVGLVDDITKRNIMKDVVAELKPVNYQTKWGDIYYYIPDHIKSVEVIKAARITKEEYYNVLNSHPEWQGKMDELEIEYKEREQKGKLVKTFLSKYESQIKKIEKAKETWQIFELYDKKLKENNFIDFNDMIN
;
A
#
# COMPACT_ATOMS: atom_id res chain seq x y z
N CYS A 1 8.37 14.21 24.22
CA CYS A 1 9.50 13.86 23.33
C CYS A 1 9.09 12.71 22.40
N LEU A 2 9.41 12.82 21.11
CA LEU A 2 9.12 11.79 20.13
C LEU A 2 10.42 11.27 19.49
N THR A 3 10.48 9.95 19.28
CA THR A 3 11.61 9.27 18.65
C THR A 3 11.12 8.35 17.53
N TYR A 4 12.03 7.85 16.69
CA TYR A 4 11.68 6.95 15.61
C TYR A 4 11.57 5.48 16.06
N SER A 5 12.36 5.06 17.03
CA SER A 5 12.40 3.67 17.48
C SER A 5 12.18 3.53 18.99
N GLU A 6 11.66 2.39 19.40
CA GLU A 6 11.47 2.08 20.83
C GLU A 6 12.80 2.03 21.59
N ALA A 7 13.86 1.53 20.94
CA ALA A 7 15.20 1.54 21.54
C ALA A 7 15.66 2.97 21.89
N ALA A 8 15.45 3.93 20.97
CA ALA A 8 15.79 5.33 21.21
C ALA A 8 14.88 5.95 22.29
N ALA A 9 13.58 5.60 22.32
CA ALA A 9 12.68 6.06 23.37
C ALA A 9 13.13 5.58 24.77
N ASN A 10 13.50 4.31 24.88
CA ASN A 10 13.97 3.72 26.13
C ASN A 10 15.32 4.31 26.57
N GLU A 11 16.25 4.53 25.65
CA GLU A 11 17.52 5.18 25.94
C GLU A 11 17.30 6.61 26.43
N MET A 12 16.42 7.37 25.77
CA MET A 12 16.09 8.73 26.19
C MET A 12 15.44 8.78 27.59
N LYS A 13 14.51 7.85 27.87
CA LYS A 13 13.93 7.70 29.22
C LYS A 13 15.01 7.42 30.26
N ALA A 14 15.93 6.49 29.97
CA ALA A 14 17.01 6.16 30.89
C ALA A 14 17.94 7.36 31.17
N ARG A 15 18.27 8.14 30.14
CA ARG A 15 19.07 9.38 30.30
C ARG A 15 18.33 10.42 31.15
N LEU A 16 17.05 10.66 30.87
CA LEU A 16 16.24 11.60 31.63
C LEU A 16 16.19 11.20 33.12
N VAL A 17 15.98 9.91 33.45
CA VAL A 17 15.99 9.43 34.82
C VAL A 17 17.34 9.67 35.49
N LYS A 18 18.45 9.49 34.77
CA LYS A 18 19.79 9.74 35.27
C LYS A 18 20.04 11.22 35.55
N ASP A 19 19.53 12.12 34.70
CA ASP A 19 19.82 13.55 34.75
C ASP A 19 18.91 14.30 35.74
N ILE A 20 17.61 13.96 35.80
CA ILE A 20 16.59 14.66 36.59
C ILE A 20 15.87 13.78 37.63
N GLY A 21 16.27 12.51 37.76
CA GLY A 21 15.71 11.60 38.76
C GLY A 21 14.24 11.24 38.49
N THR A 22 13.47 11.09 39.59
CA THR A 22 12.05 10.64 39.51
C THR A 22 11.13 11.59 38.75
N VAL A 23 11.50 12.87 38.64
CA VAL A 23 10.73 13.86 37.87
C VAL A 23 10.67 13.49 36.37
N ALA A 24 11.61 12.66 35.87
CA ALA A 24 11.61 12.14 34.54
C ALA A 24 10.32 11.37 34.17
N SER A 25 9.62 10.81 35.18
CA SER A 25 8.34 10.10 34.95
C SER A 25 7.21 11.01 34.45
N ALA A 26 7.31 12.31 34.68
CA ALA A 26 6.36 13.30 34.15
C ALA A 26 6.62 13.65 32.67
N VAL A 27 7.76 13.23 32.13
CA VAL A 27 8.10 13.49 30.74
C VAL A 27 7.63 12.31 29.86
N CYS A 28 6.68 12.56 28.97
CA CYS A 28 6.24 11.57 28.00
C CYS A 28 7.30 11.43 26.92
N VAL A 29 7.84 10.22 26.76
CA VAL A 29 8.79 9.86 25.69
C VAL A 29 8.25 8.65 24.96
N ASN A 30 7.81 8.86 23.74
CA ASN A 30 7.16 7.86 22.90
C ASN A 30 7.81 7.79 21.51
N THR A 31 7.54 6.70 20.80
CA THR A 31 7.70 6.72 19.34
C THR A 31 6.54 7.49 18.69
N TYR A 32 6.73 7.93 17.43
CA TYR A 32 5.63 8.56 16.68
C TYR A 32 4.39 7.65 16.65
N HIS A 33 4.57 6.37 16.38
CA HIS A 33 3.47 5.41 16.32
C HIS A 33 2.76 5.23 17.67
N SER A 34 3.53 5.08 18.75
CA SER A 34 2.94 4.96 20.10
C SER A 34 2.15 6.21 20.49
N PHE A 35 2.67 7.39 20.15
CA PHE A 35 2.00 8.66 20.40
C PHE A 35 0.69 8.78 19.61
N CYS A 36 0.71 8.50 18.28
CA CYS A 36 -0.49 8.49 17.46
C CYS A 36 -1.54 7.51 18.00
N ASN A 37 -1.10 6.29 18.39
CA ASN A 37 -2.01 5.30 18.95
C ASN A 37 -2.66 5.75 20.26
N GLU A 38 -1.91 6.44 21.12
CA GLU A 38 -2.46 7.04 22.34
C GLU A 38 -3.52 8.10 22.03
N ILE A 39 -3.25 9.00 21.08
CA ILE A 39 -4.21 10.03 20.65
C ILE A 39 -5.47 9.41 20.06
N ILE A 40 -5.33 8.44 19.16
CA ILE A 40 -6.47 7.74 18.55
C ILE A 40 -7.34 7.07 19.61
N LYS A 41 -6.72 6.41 20.60
CA LYS A 41 -7.45 5.79 21.70
C LYS A 41 -8.13 6.79 22.63
N GLN A 42 -7.54 7.98 22.79
CA GLN A 42 -8.09 9.03 23.64
C GLN A 42 -9.25 9.78 22.98
N TYR A 43 -9.25 9.90 21.66
CA TYR A 43 -10.22 10.67 20.89
C TYR A 43 -10.78 9.88 19.69
N PRO A 44 -11.36 8.68 19.89
CA PRO A 44 -11.79 7.81 18.80
C PRO A 44 -12.84 8.46 17.88
N SER A 45 -13.72 9.30 18.45
CA SER A 45 -14.75 10.01 17.71
C SER A 45 -14.23 11.02 16.69
N GLU A 46 -13.06 11.62 16.95
CA GLU A 46 -12.44 12.59 16.05
C GLU A 46 -11.83 11.94 14.81
N PHE A 47 -11.57 10.64 14.87
CA PHE A 47 -10.99 9.86 13.77
C PHE A 47 -12.03 9.01 13.03
N GLU A 48 -13.33 9.23 13.28
CA GLU A 48 -14.43 8.40 12.72
C GLU A 48 -14.24 6.90 12.95
N LEU A 49 -13.49 6.53 13.99
CA LEU A 49 -13.18 5.15 14.33
C LEU A 49 -14.17 4.63 15.37
N LEU A 50 -14.54 3.37 15.22
CA LEU A 50 -15.35 2.67 16.22
C LEU A 50 -14.51 2.41 17.49
N GLU A 51 -15.17 2.39 18.64
CA GLU A 51 -14.51 1.96 19.88
C GLU A 51 -13.90 0.56 19.69
N GLY A 52 -12.67 0.38 20.15
CA GLY A 52 -11.98 -0.91 20.05
C GLY A 52 -11.22 -1.16 18.75
N VAL A 53 -11.03 -0.12 17.91
CA VAL A 53 -10.13 -0.25 16.75
C VAL A 53 -8.73 -0.63 17.19
N GLY A 54 -8.19 -1.68 16.58
CA GLY A 54 -6.85 -2.20 16.81
C GLY A 54 -5.88 -1.92 15.68
N LEU A 55 -4.59 -1.87 16.02
CA LEU A 55 -3.55 -1.88 14.99
C LEU A 55 -3.42 -3.28 14.42
N VAL A 56 -3.47 -3.40 13.09
CA VAL A 56 -3.32 -4.69 12.43
C VAL A 56 -1.88 -5.21 12.56
N ASP A 57 -1.73 -6.46 12.99
CA ASP A 57 -0.44 -7.15 12.98
C ASP A 57 -0.13 -7.76 11.59
N ASP A 58 1.12 -8.17 11.38
CA ASP A 58 1.56 -8.71 10.09
C ASP A 58 0.86 -10.02 9.70
N ILE A 59 0.42 -10.82 10.67
CA ILE A 59 -0.28 -12.08 10.41
C ILE A 59 -1.69 -11.78 9.94
N THR A 60 -2.40 -10.92 10.66
CA THR A 60 -3.76 -10.47 10.31
C THR A 60 -3.76 -9.72 8.97
N LYS A 61 -2.77 -8.84 8.74
CA LYS A 61 -2.57 -8.15 7.45
C LYS A 61 -2.47 -9.15 6.28
N ARG A 62 -1.67 -10.21 6.45
CA ARG A 62 -1.53 -11.26 5.44
C ARG A 62 -2.82 -12.05 5.22
N ASN A 63 -3.56 -12.34 6.28
CA ASN A 63 -4.83 -13.06 6.18
C ASN A 63 -5.88 -12.21 5.45
N ILE A 64 -6.02 -10.94 5.80
CA ILE A 64 -6.90 -10.00 5.08
C ILE A 64 -6.51 -9.94 3.60
N MET A 65 -5.21 -9.86 3.28
CA MET A 65 -4.76 -9.85 1.89
C MET A 65 -5.05 -11.16 1.16
N LYS A 66 -5.01 -12.32 1.84
CA LYS A 66 -5.47 -13.60 1.25
C LYS A 66 -6.95 -13.55 0.88
N ASP A 67 -7.78 -13.02 1.76
CA ASP A 67 -9.22 -12.87 1.50
C ASP A 67 -9.49 -11.92 0.34
N VAL A 68 -8.71 -10.83 0.23
CA VAL A 68 -8.76 -9.91 -0.90
C VAL A 68 -8.43 -10.62 -2.21
N VAL A 69 -7.32 -11.35 -2.25
CA VAL A 69 -6.88 -12.10 -3.45
C VAL A 69 -7.87 -13.20 -3.83
N ALA A 70 -8.42 -13.91 -2.85
CA ALA A 70 -9.42 -14.95 -3.07
C ALA A 70 -10.74 -14.40 -3.65
N GLU A 71 -11.14 -13.19 -3.24
CA GLU A 71 -12.34 -12.50 -3.70
C GLU A 71 -12.17 -11.89 -5.10
N LEU A 72 -11.11 -11.10 -5.29
CA LEU A 72 -10.85 -10.39 -6.55
C LEU A 72 -10.35 -11.30 -7.68
N LYS A 73 -9.60 -12.35 -7.34
CA LYS A 73 -8.97 -13.25 -8.31
C LYS A 73 -8.22 -12.49 -9.41
N PRO A 74 -7.19 -11.68 -9.08
CA PRO A 74 -6.53 -10.80 -10.01
C PRO A 74 -5.91 -11.59 -11.18
N VAL A 75 -6.32 -11.27 -12.40
CA VAL A 75 -6.00 -12.06 -13.61
C VAL A 75 -4.58 -11.77 -14.11
N ASN A 76 -4.11 -10.53 -13.94
CA ASN A 76 -2.81 -10.09 -14.45
C ASN A 76 -1.64 -10.44 -13.51
N TYR A 77 -1.93 -10.85 -12.28
CA TYR A 77 -0.98 -11.45 -11.37
C TYR A 77 -0.99 -12.97 -11.58
N GLN A 78 -0.23 -13.43 -12.57
CA GLN A 78 -0.16 -14.86 -12.88
C GLN A 78 0.36 -15.64 -11.68
N THR A 79 -0.37 -16.69 -11.35
CA THR A 79 0.04 -17.64 -10.32
C THR A 79 1.38 -18.28 -10.70
N LYS A 80 2.36 -18.19 -9.81
CA LYS A 80 3.61 -18.92 -9.98
C LYS A 80 3.40 -20.32 -9.41
N TRP A 81 3.54 -21.33 -10.25
CA TRP A 81 3.30 -22.74 -9.91
C TRP A 81 1.91 -23.08 -9.34
N GLY A 82 0.87 -22.33 -9.72
CA GLY A 82 -0.50 -22.55 -9.27
C GLY A 82 -0.84 -21.93 -7.90
N ASP A 83 0.10 -21.28 -7.23
CA ASP A 83 -0.15 -20.58 -5.97
C ASP A 83 -0.70 -19.17 -6.25
N ILE A 84 -1.99 -18.97 -5.99
CA ILE A 84 -2.67 -17.68 -6.14
C ILE A 84 -2.19 -16.65 -5.11
N TYR A 85 -1.56 -17.09 -4.02
CA TYR A 85 -1.10 -16.25 -2.92
C TYR A 85 0.37 -15.85 -3.04
N TYR A 86 1.05 -16.27 -4.09
CA TYR A 86 2.48 -16.00 -4.28
C TYR A 86 2.83 -14.52 -4.21
N TYR A 87 1.96 -13.63 -4.72
CA TYR A 87 2.18 -12.18 -4.78
C TYR A 87 1.68 -11.40 -3.56
N ILE A 88 1.23 -12.06 -2.48
CA ILE A 88 0.75 -11.38 -1.27
C ILE A 88 1.76 -10.37 -0.70
N PRO A 89 3.06 -10.68 -0.57
CA PRO A 89 4.02 -9.68 -0.08
C PRO A 89 4.12 -8.46 -0.99
N ASP A 90 4.06 -8.65 -2.30
CA ASP A 90 4.10 -7.55 -3.27
C ASP A 90 2.83 -6.70 -3.22
N HIS A 91 1.66 -7.33 -3.04
CA HIS A 91 0.40 -6.61 -2.86
C HIS A 91 0.40 -5.77 -1.59
N ILE A 92 0.84 -6.32 -0.46
CA ILE A 92 0.97 -5.57 0.80
C ILE A 92 1.88 -4.36 0.60
N LYS A 93 3.06 -4.56 0.02
CA LYS A 93 4.00 -3.46 -0.26
C LYS A 93 3.40 -2.40 -1.18
N SER A 94 2.65 -2.80 -2.21
CA SER A 94 1.99 -1.86 -3.13
C SER A 94 0.93 -1.03 -2.42
N VAL A 95 0.13 -1.66 -1.56
CA VAL A 95 -0.87 -0.98 -0.72
C VAL A 95 -0.21 0.03 0.22
N GLU A 96 0.89 -0.34 0.89
CA GLU A 96 1.65 0.55 1.77
C GLU A 96 2.17 1.79 1.02
N VAL A 97 2.66 1.60 -0.22
CA VAL A 97 3.11 2.71 -1.07
C VAL A 97 1.96 3.64 -1.46
N ILE A 98 0.80 3.09 -1.84
CA ILE A 98 -0.38 3.89 -2.20
C ILE A 98 -0.86 4.70 -0.99
N LYS A 99 -0.97 4.08 0.19
CA LYS A 99 -1.35 4.77 1.43
C LYS A 99 -0.36 5.88 1.80
N ALA A 100 0.93 5.58 1.76
CA ALA A 100 1.96 6.57 2.08
C ALA A 100 1.97 7.76 1.10
N ALA A 101 1.60 7.54 -0.16
CA ALA A 101 1.50 8.58 -1.17
C ALA A 101 0.26 9.49 -1.01
N ARG A 102 -0.75 9.07 -0.25
CA ARG A 102 -2.01 9.82 -0.01
C ARG A 102 -2.73 10.27 -1.29
N ILE A 103 -2.60 9.47 -2.35
CA ILE A 103 -3.20 9.79 -3.63
C ILE A 103 -4.65 9.32 -3.72
N THR A 104 -5.48 10.13 -4.33
CA THR A 104 -6.86 9.76 -4.64
C THR A 104 -6.93 8.79 -5.82
N LYS A 105 -8.09 8.13 -5.99
CA LYS A 105 -8.35 7.28 -7.16
C LYS A 105 -8.17 8.03 -8.47
N GLU A 106 -8.67 9.25 -8.53
CA GLU A 106 -8.59 10.08 -9.73
C GLU A 106 -7.13 10.42 -10.07
N GLU A 107 -6.34 10.80 -9.08
CA GLU A 107 -4.91 11.07 -9.26
C GLU A 107 -4.16 9.83 -9.72
N TYR A 108 -4.43 8.67 -9.12
CA TYR A 108 -3.81 7.40 -9.51
C TYR A 108 -4.11 7.05 -10.98
N TYR A 109 -5.39 7.11 -11.38
CA TYR A 109 -5.78 6.82 -12.75
C TYR A 109 -5.32 7.89 -13.74
N ASN A 110 -5.27 9.16 -13.32
CA ASN A 110 -4.69 10.23 -14.14
C ASN A 110 -3.20 9.98 -14.41
N VAL A 111 -2.44 9.57 -13.40
CA VAL A 111 -1.03 9.18 -13.60
C VAL A 111 -0.91 8.00 -14.55
N LEU A 112 -1.74 6.95 -14.39
CA LEU A 112 -1.72 5.80 -15.30
C LEU A 112 -2.01 6.18 -16.75
N ASN A 113 -2.95 7.12 -16.98
CA ASN A 113 -3.43 7.48 -18.30
C ASN A 113 -2.61 8.60 -18.95
N SER A 114 -1.90 9.42 -18.17
CA SER A 114 -1.18 10.60 -18.67
C SER A 114 0.33 10.57 -18.45
N HIS A 115 0.87 9.53 -17.79
CA HIS A 115 2.30 9.46 -17.54
C HIS A 115 3.08 9.33 -18.86
N PRO A 116 3.98 10.29 -19.18
CA PRO A 116 4.63 10.36 -20.50
C PRO A 116 5.36 9.08 -20.90
N GLU A 117 5.96 8.37 -19.94
CA GLU A 117 6.65 7.12 -20.22
C GLU A 117 5.70 5.95 -20.56
N TRP A 118 4.46 5.99 -20.08
CA TRP A 118 3.49 4.92 -20.30
C TRP A 118 2.61 5.23 -21.50
N GLN A 119 2.04 6.43 -21.54
CA GLN A 119 1.18 6.85 -22.63
C GLN A 119 1.96 7.01 -23.94
N GLY A 120 3.08 7.74 -23.92
CA GLY A 120 3.92 7.89 -25.11
C GLY A 120 4.41 6.55 -25.67
N LYS A 121 4.81 5.60 -24.82
CA LYS A 121 5.18 4.25 -25.26
C LYS A 121 3.99 3.45 -25.82
N MET A 122 2.79 3.65 -25.28
CA MET A 122 1.60 2.99 -25.79
C MET A 122 1.20 3.57 -27.14
N ASP A 123 1.17 4.89 -27.28
CA ASP A 123 0.84 5.56 -28.54
C ASP A 123 1.81 5.15 -29.67
N GLU A 124 3.11 5.13 -29.39
CA GLU A 124 4.13 4.64 -30.33
C GLU A 124 3.91 3.17 -30.73
N LEU A 125 3.62 2.32 -29.73
CA LEU A 125 3.38 0.91 -29.97
C LEU A 125 2.08 0.64 -30.73
N GLU A 126 1.03 1.44 -30.49
CA GLU A 126 -0.22 1.33 -31.24
C GLU A 126 -0.07 1.77 -32.70
N ILE A 127 0.68 2.85 -32.94
CA ILE A 127 0.99 3.29 -34.32
C ILE A 127 1.78 2.19 -35.04
N GLU A 128 2.85 1.69 -34.41
CA GLU A 128 3.67 0.62 -34.97
C GLU A 128 2.86 -0.68 -35.19
N TYR A 129 1.93 -1.00 -34.28
CA TYR A 129 1.04 -2.16 -34.43
C TYR A 129 0.19 -2.04 -35.70
N LYS A 130 -0.51 -0.91 -35.89
CA LYS A 130 -1.36 -0.65 -37.02
C LYS A 130 -0.58 -0.71 -38.36
N GLU A 131 0.62 -0.12 -38.39
CA GLU A 131 1.48 -0.17 -39.60
C GLU A 131 1.96 -1.59 -39.91
N ARG A 132 2.32 -2.38 -38.93
CA ARG A 132 2.78 -3.76 -39.11
C ARG A 132 1.63 -4.70 -39.51
N GLU A 133 0.46 -4.48 -38.93
CA GLU A 133 -0.76 -5.22 -39.28
C GLU A 133 -1.14 -5.01 -40.77
N GLN A 134 -1.16 -3.73 -41.21
CA GLN A 134 -1.43 -3.40 -42.61
C GLN A 134 -0.41 -4.01 -43.60
N LYS A 135 0.84 -4.15 -43.18
CA LYS A 135 1.92 -4.72 -43.99
C LYS A 135 2.04 -6.25 -43.85
N GLY A 136 1.18 -6.89 -43.04
CA GLY A 136 1.26 -8.33 -42.76
C GLY A 136 2.56 -8.77 -42.04
N LYS A 137 3.22 -7.83 -41.31
CA LYS A 137 4.54 -8.03 -40.68
C LYS A 137 4.47 -8.05 -39.16
N LEU A 138 3.40 -8.57 -38.57
CA LEU A 138 3.31 -8.77 -37.11
C LEU A 138 4.22 -9.95 -36.70
N VAL A 139 5.37 -9.62 -36.13
CA VAL A 139 6.31 -10.61 -35.59
C VAL A 139 6.08 -10.90 -34.14
N LYS A 140 6.30 -12.13 -33.68
CA LYS A 140 6.10 -12.57 -32.29
C LYS A 140 6.76 -11.67 -31.24
N THR A 141 7.98 -11.21 -31.51
CA THR A 141 8.75 -10.35 -30.60
C THR A 141 8.10 -8.99 -30.38
N PHE A 142 7.48 -8.42 -31.43
CA PHE A 142 6.74 -7.17 -31.33
C PHE A 142 5.44 -7.36 -30.54
N LEU A 143 4.66 -8.39 -30.86
CA LEU A 143 3.43 -8.72 -30.13
C LEU A 143 3.68 -8.92 -28.65
N SER A 144 4.74 -9.66 -28.29
CA SER A 144 5.12 -9.86 -26.90
C SER A 144 5.46 -8.55 -26.15
N LYS A 145 6.11 -7.59 -26.84
CA LYS A 145 6.41 -6.26 -26.27
C LYS A 145 5.13 -5.45 -26.04
N TYR A 146 4.24 -5.44 -27.01
CA TYR A 146 2.94 -4.74 -26.97
C TYR A 146 2.07 -5.29 -25.82
N GLU A 147 1.87 -6.61 -25.79
CA GLU A 147 1.12 -7.29 -24.74
C GLU A 147 1.73 -7.07 -23.34
N SER A 148 3.05 -7.04 -23.25
CA SER A 148 3.75 -6.77 -21.98
C SER A 148 3.45 -5.37 -21.43
N GLN A 149 3.33 -4.35 -22.28
CA GLN A 149 2.97 -3.00 -21.85
C GLN A 149 1.50 -2.91 -21.42
N ILE A 150 0.58 -3.47 -22.19
CA ILE A 150 -0.83 -3.56 -21.81
C ILE A 150 -0.95 -4.23 -20.44
N LYS A 151 -0.27 -5.36 -20.25
CA LYS A 151 -0.30 -6.11 -18.99
C LYS A 151 0.20 -5.32 -17.80
N LYS A 152 1.18 -4.42 -17.97
CA LYS A 152 1.64 -3.53 -16.89
C LYS A 152 0.55 -2.55 -16.45
N ILE A 153 -0.16 -1.96 -17.41
CA ILE A 153 -1.26 -1.02 -17.13
C ILE A 153 -2.40 -1.75 -16.44
N GLU A 154 -2.79 -2.91 -16.94
CA GLU A 154 -3.84 -3.72 -16.32
C GLU A 154 -3.47 -4.18 -14.89
N LYS A 155 -2.22 -4.57 -14.67
CA LYS A 155 -1.72 -4.85 -13.31
C LYS A 155 -1.84 -3.64 -12.39
N ALA A 156 -1.51 -2.45 -12.86
CA ALA A 156 -1.63 -1.25 -12.04
C ALA A 156 -3.11 -0.97 -11.70
N LYS A 157 -4.05 -1.16 -12.63
CA LYS A 157 -5.49 -1.06 -12.35
C LYS A 157 -5.95 -2.09 -11.31
N GLU A 158 -5.53 -3.35 -11.44
CA GLU A 158 -5.81 -4.39 -10.44
C GLU A 158 -5.21 -4.07 -9.08
N THR A 159 -4.01 -3.45 -9.03
CA THR A 159 -3.38 -3.01 -7.79
C THR A 159 -4.26 -2.03 -7.03
N TRP A 160 -4.90 -1.09 -7.74
CA TRP A 160 -5.85 -0.17 -7.10
C TRP A 160 -7.07 -0.90 -6.55
N GLN A 161 -7.63 -1.85 -7.27
CA GLN A 161 -8.77 -2.64 -6.80
C GLN A 161 -8.42 -3.46 -5.54
N ILE A 162 -7.21 -4.03 -5.51
CA ILE A 162 -6.68 -4.72 -4.34
C ILE A 162 -6.58 -3.75 -3.14
N PHE A 163 -6.08 -2.54 -3.37
CA PHE A 163 -5.99 -1.50 -2.35
C PHE A 163 -7.38 -1.14 -1.79
N GLU A 164 -8.35 -0.81 -2.65
CA GLU A 164 -9.71 -0.45 -2.23
C GLU A 164 -10.36 -1.57 -1.38
N LEU A 165 -10.27 -2.81 -1.83
CA LEU A 165 -10.87 -3.93 -1.10
C LEU A 165 -10.13 -4.24 0.20
N TYR A 166 -8.80 -4.11 0.21
CA TYR A 166 -8.00 -4.27 1.42
C TYR A 166 -8.37 -3.22 2.48
N ASP A 167 -8.43 -1.95 2.11
CA ASP A 167 -8.80 -0.87 3.01
C ASP A 167 -10.22 -1.03 3.58
N LYS A 168 -11.16 -1.44 2.71
CA LYS A 168 -12.52 -1.78 3.12
C LYS A 168 -12.54 -2.91 4.15
N LYS A 169 -11.82 -4.02 3.89
CA LYS A 169 -11.77 -5.18 4.81
C LYS A 169 -11.07 -4.85 6.14
N LEU A 170 -10.06 -3.98 6.14
CA LEU A 170 -9.46 -3.48 7.38
C LEU A 170 -10.51 -2.80 8.24
N LYS A 171 -11.25 -1.85 7.68
CA LYS A 171 -12.31 -1.09 8.38
C LYS A 171 -13.44 -1.99 8.87
N GLU A 172 -13.90 -2.93 8.05
CA GLU A 172 -14.94 -3.91 8.42
C GLU A 172 -14.54 -4.79 9.62
N ASN A 173 -13.24 -5.07 9.76
CA ASN A 173 -12.69 -5.85 10.87
C ASN A 173 -12.21 -4.98 12.05
N ASN A 174 -12.50 -3.68 12.05
CA ASN A 174 -12.07 -2.71 13.05
C ASN A 174 -10.54 -2.63 13.22
N PHE A 175 -9.82 -2.70 12.13
CA PHE A 175 -8.37 -2.51 12.09
C PHE A 175 -7.96 -1.24 11.35
N ILE A 176 -6.84 -0.69 11.80
CA ILE A 176 -6.07 0.32 11.06
C ILE A 176 -4.64 -0.18 10.89
N ASP A 177 -3.96 0.26 9.86
CA ASP A 177 -2.53 -0.01 9.70
C ASP A 177 -1.66 1.20 10.11
N PHE A 178 -0.34 1.00 10.06
CA PHE A 178 0.61 2.07 10.46
C PHE A 178 0.49 3.33 9.61
N ASN A 179 0.15 3.21 8.33
CA ASN A 179 -0.02 4.38 7.48
C ASN A 179 -1.27 5.17 7.85
N ASP A 180 -2.36 4.47 8.22
CA ASP A 180 -3.60 5.12 8.67
C ASP A 180 -3.40 5.92 9.97
N MET A 181 -2.47 5.49 10.83
CA MET A 181 -2.19 6.20 12.09
C MET A 181 -1.46 7.53 11.89
N ILE A 182 -0.72 7.68 10.80
CA ILE A 182 0.13 8.87 10.56
C ILE A 182 -0.56 9.82 9.57
N ASN A 183 -1.50 9.31 8.80
CA ASN A 183 -2.26 10.04 7.79
C ASN A 183 -3.49 10.72 8.34
#